data_6c528b851811cbe26404ea3b8fafd333
#
_entry.id   6c528b851811cbe26404ea3b8fafd333
#
_cell.length_a   1.000
_cell.length_b   1.000
_cell.length_c   1.000
_cell.angle_alpha   90.00
_cell.angle_beta   90.00
_cell.angle_gamma   90.00
#
_symmetry.space_group_name_H-M   'P 1'
#
loop_
_entity.id
_entity.type
_entity.pdbx_description
1 polymer ?
#
loop_
_entity_poly.entity_id
_entity_poly.type
_entity_poly.pdbx_seq_one_letter_code
_entity_poly.pdbx_strand_id
1 'polypeptide(L)'
;MSQGDAPFSWPVRVYWEDTDAGGVVFYANYLKFFERARTEWLRHLGRRKPTGGGDAAYGPTGTSAFTDDPGLSQQALREQTGAIFIVSHTEMRHLAPARLDDELRITVQLTDCGRASMSFTQQAWCGPRLLAEGTIRVGCVDASSWRPRRIPDLVLALIAPTSPHTAAEQRTAT
;
A
#
# COMPACT_ATOMS: atom_id res chain seq x y z
N MET A 1 -15.14 -18.20 -9.41
CA MET A 1 -13.92 -17.92 -8.62
C MET A 1 -13.27 -16.71 -9.29
N SER A 2 -13.54 -15.50 -8.77
CA SER A 2 -12.98 -14.26 -9.31
C SER A 2 -11.47 -14.27 -9.12
N GLN A 3 -10.72 -14.08 -10.19
CA GLN A 3 -9.29 -13.75 -10.12
C GLN A 3 -9.18 -12.37 -9.46
N GLY A 4 -9.03 -12.35 -8.13
CA GLY A 4 -8.69 -11.14 -7.42
C GLY A 4 -7.28 -10.74 -7.85
N ASP A 5 -7.12 -9.48 -8.26
CA ASP A 5 -5.80 -8.89 -8.51
C ASP A 5 -4.86 -9.24 -7.35
N ALA A 6 -3.65 -9.68 -7.69
CA ALA A 6 -2.63 -10.00 -6.70
C ALA A 6 -2.40 -8.75 -5.81
N PRO A 7 -2.25 -8.92 -4.49
CA PRO A 7 -2.04 -7.78 -3.59
C PRO A 7 -0.77 -7.02 -4.01
N PHE A 8 -0.84 -5.69 -3.90
CA PHE A 8 0.36 -4.87 -4.09
C PHE A 8 1.49 -5.38 -3.19
N SER A 9 2.71 -5.38 -3.70
CA SER A 9 3.87 -5.81 -2.92
C SER A 9 5.06 -4.88 -3.13
N TRP A 10 5.86 -4.72 -2.08
CA TRP A 10 7.05 -3.88 -2.04
C TRP A 10 8.25 -4.66 -1.50
N PRO A 11 9.41 -4.65 -2.17
CA PRO A 11 10.63 -5.29 -1.67
C PRO A 11 11.29 -4.44 -0.59
N VAL A 12 11.77 -5.10 0.46
CA VAL A 12 12.54 -4.49 1.55
C VAL A 12 13.75 -5.36 1.85
N ARG A 13 14.96 -4.78 1.78
CA ARG A 13 16.18 -5.41 2.24
C ARG A 13 16.33 -5.21 3.75
N VAL A 14 16.77 -6.23 4.46
CA VAL A 14 17.13 -6.16 5.88
C VAL A 14 18.56 -5.65 6.00
N TYR A 15 18.75 -4.57 6.73
CA TYR A 15 20.05 -3.98 7.03
C TYR A 15 20.46 -4.20 8.48
N TRP A 16 21.71 -3.83 8.84
CA TRP A 16 22.24 -3.93 10.19
C TRP A 16 21.34 -3.21 11.22
N GLU A 17 20.86 -2.02 10.88
CA GLU A 17 19.97 -1.21 11.74
C GLU A 17 18.62 -1.87 12.03
N ASP A 18 18.24 -2.89 11.26
CA ASP A 18 16.98 -3.59 11.43
C ASP A 18 17.08 -4.77 12.39
N THR A 19 18.29 -5.21 12.73
CA THR A 19 18.55 -6.41 13.54
C THR A 19 18.80 -6.08 15.00
N ASP A 20 18.51 -7.03 15.87
CA ASP A 20 18.82 -6.99 17.31
C ASP A 20 20.07 -7.82 17.64
N ALA A 21 20.42 -7.88 18.93
CA ALA A 21 21.56 -8.65 19.42
C ALA A 21 21.44 -10.17 19.17
N GLY A 22 20.25 -10.67 18.87
CA GLY A 22 20.01 -12.06 18.46
C GLY A 22 20.28 -12.33 16.99
N GLY A 23 20.65 -11.30 16.21
CA GLY A 23 20.94 -11.42 14.77
C GLY A 23 19.69 -11.63 13.92
N VAL A 24 18.52 -11.24 14.41
CA VAL A 24 17.26 -11.28 13.69
C VAL A 24 16.61 -9.89 13.67
N VAL A 25 15.71 -9.67 12.74
CA VAL A 25 14.95 -8.41 12.66
C VAL A 25 14.23 -8.15 13.98
N PHE A 26 14.52 -6.99 14.60
CA PHE A 26 13.82 -6.55 15.79
C PHE A 26 12.31 -6.45 15.50
N TYR A 27 11.51 -7.08 16.35
CA TYR A 27 10.09 -7.30 16.05
C TYR A 27 9.33 -6.02 15.65
N ALA A 28 9.66 -4.87 16.23
CA ALA A 28 9.00 -3.61 15.90
C ALA A 28 9.38 -3.05 14.52
N ASN A 29 10.50 -3.48 13.92
CA ASN A 29 10.91 -3.00 12.61
C ASN A 29 10.00 -3.50 11.48
N TYR A 30 9.27 -4.62 11.68
CA TYR A 30 8.23 -5.03 10.73
C TYR A 30 7.17 -3.94 10.53
N LEU A 31 6.86 -3.14 11.56
CA LEU A 31 5.94 -2.00 11.43
C LEU A 31 6.48 -0.92 10.49
N LYS A 32 7.79 -0.68 10.50
CA LYS A 32 8.45 0.24 9.54
C LYS A 32 8.37 -0.31 8.12
N PHE A 33 8.59 -1.61 7.93
CA PHE A 33 8.49 -2.26 6.63
C PHE A 33 7.06 -2.17 6.08
N PHE A 34 6.08 -2.41 6.94
CA PHE A 34 4.65 -2.29 6.59
C PHE A 34 4.26 -0.85 6.26
N GLU A 35 4.79 0.14 7.00
CA GLU A 35 4.57 1.55 6.73
C GLU A 35 5.14 1.94 5.36
N ARG A 36 6.39 1.58 5.06
CA ARG A 36 7.03 1.85 3.76
C ARG A 36 6.19 1.26 2.62
N ALA A 37 5.76 0.00 2.75
CA ALA A 37 4.94 -0.64 1.72
C ALA A 37 3.59 0.07 1.51
N ARG A 38 2.90 0.53 2.58
CA ARG A 38 1.66 1.31 2.44
C ARG A 38 1.91 2.68 1.78
N THR A 39 3.03 3.31 2.11
CA THR A 39 3.44 4.58 1.48
C THR A 39 3.69 4.40 -0.02
N GLU A 40 4.37 3.33 -0.42
CA GLU A 40 4.60 3.02 -1.83
C GLU A 40 3.31 2.57 -2.54
N TRP A 41 2.41 1.87 -1.85
CA TRP A 41 1.08 1.57 -2.37
C TRP A 41 0.30 2.85 -2.72
N LEU A 42 0.30 3.85 -1.85
CA LEU A 42 -0.38 5.12 -2.11
C LEU A 42 0.23 5.85 -3.31
N ARG A 43 1.56 5.87 -3.44
CA ARG A 43 2.25 6.42 -4.60
C ARG A 43 1.89 5.68 -5.89
N HIS A 44 1.85 4.35 -5.82
CA HIS A 44 1.46 3.50 -6.94
C HIS A 44 0.04 3.81 -7.43
N LEU A 45 -0.91 3.99 -6.53
CA LEU A 45 -2.28 4.39 -6.89
C LEU A 45 -2.30 5.71 -7.66
N GLY A 46 -1.54 6.70 -7.24
CA GLY A 46 -1.46 7.99 -7.92
C GLY A 46 -0.86 7.93 -9.33
N ARG A 47 -0.01 6.91 -9.61
CA ARG A 47 0.57 6.67 -10.95
C ARG A 47 -0.39 5.95 -11.90
N ARG A 48 -1.40 5.25 -11.39
CA ARG A 48 -2.45 4.60 -12.17
C ARG A 48 -3.49 5.64 -12.61
N LYS A 49 -3.09 6.67 -13.39
CA LYS A 49 -4.08 7.56 -14.03
C LYS A 49 -4.99 6.76 -14.95
N PRO A 50 -6.30 7.02 -14.96
CA PRO A 50 -7.20 6.48 -15.97
C PRO A 50 -7.02 7.24 -17.28
N THR A 51 -5.94 7.00 -17.99
CA THR A 51 -5.76 7.42 -19.39
C THR A 51 -5.25 6.23 -20.17
N GLY A 52 -6.11 5.76 -21.08
CA GLY A 52 -5.95 4.64 -21.98
C GLY A 52 -4.54 4.19 -22.33
N GLY A 53 -4.31 2.89 -22.16
CA GLY A 53 -3.31 2.12 -22.86
C GLY A 53 -1.95 2.03 -22.18
N GLY A 54 -1.64 0.83 -21.70
CA GLY A 54 -0.29 0.40 -21.40
C GLY A 54 -0.15 -0.20 -20.01
N ASP A 55 -0.29 -1.52 -19.93
CA ASP A 55 0.12 -2.31 -18.76
C ASP A 55 1.63 -2.17 -18.56
N ALA A 56 2.03 -1.26 -17.69
CA ALA A 56 3.37 -1.29 -17.12
C ALA A 56 3.39 -2.37 -16.03
N ALA A 57 3.65 -3.61 -16.44
CA ALA A 57 3.98 -4.68 -15.53
C ALA A 57 5.21 -4.24 -14.70
N TYR A 58 5.01 -4.07 -13.40
CA TYR A 58 6.10 -3.92 -12.46
C TYR A 58 6.76 -5.29 -12.30
N GLY A 59 7.75 -5.56 -13.16
CA GLY A 59 8.54 -6.78 -13.08
C GLY A 59 9.52 -6.72 -11.91
N PRO A 60 9.99 -7.88 -11.40
CA PRO A 60 10.89 -7.99 -10.24
C PRO A 60 12.35 -7.61 -10.54
N THR A 61 12.63 -6.95 -11.64
CA THR A 61 13.97 -6.46 -11.96
C THR A 61 14.09 -5.00 -11.54
N GLY A 62 14.63 -4.80 -10.34
CA GLY A 62 14.89 -3.52 -9.71
C GLY A 62 15.74 -2.55 -10.51
N THR A 63 15.15 -1.90 -11.50
CA THR A 63 15.61 -0.62 -11.96
C THR A 63 14.56 0.39 -11.51
N SER A 64 14.83 1.04 -10.38
CA SER A 64 14.13 2.24 -9.97
C SER A 64 14.36 3.28 -11.07
N ALA A 65 13.52 3.27 -12.08
CA ALA A 65 13.34 4.46 -12.89
C ALA A 65 12.69 5.47 -11.94
N PHE A 66 13.47 6.41 -11.42
CA PHE A 66 12.96 7.65 -10.87
C PHE A 66 12.21 8.33 -12.01
N THR A 67 10.94 7.98 -12.17
CA THR A 67 10.05 8.76 -13.02
C THR A 67 9.78 10.06 -12.27
N ASP A 68 9.89 11.19 -12.95
CA ASP A 68 9.59 12.53 -12.41
C ASP A 68 8.12 12.70 -11.95
N ASP A 69 7.29 11.66 -12.06
CA ASP A 69 5.94 11.62 -11.51
C ASP A 69 5.99 11.02 -10.08
N PRO A 70 5.91 11.86 -9.03
CA PRO A 70 5.96 11.40 -7.64
C PRO A 70 4.76 10.54 -7.25
N GLY A 71 3.76 10.37 -8.13
CA GLY A 71 2.48 9.75 -7.79
C GLY A 71 1.76 10.56 -6.70
N LEU A 72 0.88 9.91 -5.95
CA LEU A 72 0.23 10.54 -4.80
C LEU A 72 1.09 10.36 -3.54
N SER A 73 2.02 11.30 -3.31
CA SER A 73 2.82 11.27 -2.09
C SER A 73 2.00 11.77 -0.88
N GLN A 74 2.39 11.32 0.33
CA GLN A 74 1.80 11.79 1.60
C GLN A 74 1.92 13.32 1.74
N GLN A 75 3.06 13.89 1.32
CA GLN A 75 3.28 15.33 1.36
C GLN A 75 2.36 16.07 0.39
N ALA A 76 2.26 15.63 -0.86
CA ALA A 76 1.37 16.23 -1.84
C ALA A 76 -0.09 16.16 -1.39
N LEU A 77 -0.52 15.02 -0.82
CA LEU A 77 -1.85 14.88 -0.24
C LEU A 77 -2.11 15.91 0.86
N ARG A 78 -1.15 16.07 1.78
CA ARG A 78 -1.24 17.05 2.87
C ARG A 78 -1.33 18.48 2.33
N GLU A 79 -0.50 18.83 1.37
CA GLU A 79 -0.47 20.18 0.77
C GLU A 79 -1.76 20.50 0.01
N GLN A 80 -2.28 19.55 -0.76
CA GLN A 80 -3.48 19.76 -1.58
C GLN A 80 -4.77 19.71 -0.79
N THR A 81 -4.84 18.92 0.26
CA THR A 81 -6.11 18.62 0.95
C THR A 81 -6.09 18.94 2.43
N GLY A 82 -4.93 19.16 3.04
CA GLY A 82 -4.77 19.25 4.49
C GLY A 82 -5.00 17.92 5.23
N ALA A 83 -5.14 16.81 4.51
CA ALA A 83 -5.35 15.49 5.11
C ALA A 83 -4.03 14.76 5.34
N ILE A 84 -3.94 14.07 6.47
CA ILE A 84 -2.88 13.10 6.76
C ILE A 84 -3.48 11.80 7.27
N PHE A 85 -2.75 10.71 7.07
CA PHE A 85 -3.12 9.40 7.60
C PHE A 85 -2.26 9.06 8.80
N ILE A 86 -2.90 8.62 9.89
CA ILE A 86 -2.24 8.19 11.12
C ILE A 86 -2.68 6.77 11.49
N VAL A 87 -1.76 5.97 12.01
CA VAL A 87 -2.08 4.63 12.52
C VAL A 87 -2.90 4.76 13.81
N SER A 88 -4.07 4.12 13.86
CA SER A 88 -4.94 4.09 15.01
C SER A 88 -5.01 2.73 15.70
N HIS A 89 -4.69 1.65 14.97
CA HIS A 89 -4.65 0.29 15.51
C HIS A 89 -3.67 -0.56 14.73
N THR A 90 -3.00 -1.47 15.44
CA THR A 90 -2.08 -2.43 14.86
C THR A 90 -2.18 -3.75 15.62
N GLU A 91 -2.34 -4.83 14.88
CA GLU A 91 -2.24 -6.19 15.36
C GLU A 91 -1.19 -6.92 14.53
N MET A 92 -0.26 -7.62 15.18
CA MET A 92 0.84 -8.30 14.50
C MET A 92 1.01 -9.71 15.06
N ARG A 93 1.32 -10.64 14.15
CA ARG A 93 1.78 -12.00 14.47
C ARG A 93 3.14 -12.23 13.83
N HIS A 94 4.10 -12.64 14.66
CA HIS A 94 5.44 -13.00 14.22
C HIS A 94 5.53 -14.53 14.17
N LEU A 95 5.82 -15.07 12.99
CA LEU A 95 5.78 -16.50 12.72
C LEU A 95 7.18 -17.09 12.55
N ALA A 96 8.10 -16.29 11.99
CA ALA A 96 9.47 -16.69 11.75
C ALA A 96 10.38 -15.46 11.68
N PRO A 97 11.66 -15.58 12.03
CA PRO A 97 12.60 -14.46 11.96
C PRO A 97 13.07 -14.19 10.54
N ALA A 98 13.29 -12.92 10.22
CA ALA A 98 14.15 -12.48 9.12
C ALA A 98 15.55 -12.17 9.67
N ARG A 99 16.57 -12.21 8.81
CA ARG A 99 17.98 -11.98 9.14
C ARG A 99 18.59 -10.91 8.26
N LEU A 100 19.77 -10.46 8.62
CA LEU A 100 20.56 -9.57 7.80
C LEU A 100 20.66 -10.10 6.36
N ASP A 101 20.60 -9.18 5.41
CA ASP A 101 20.64 -9.41 3.95
C ASP A 101 19.42 -10.15 3.36
N ASP A 102 18.46 -10.61 4.17
CA ASP A 102 17.21 -11.13 3.63
C ASP A 102 16.49 -10.05 2.79
N GLU A 103 15.94 -10.46 1.65
CA GLU A 103 15.04 -9.65 0.87
C GLU A 103 13.60 -10.06 1.12
N LEU A 104 12.85 -9.15 1.71
CA LEU A 104 11.47 -9.37 2.10
C LEU A 104 10.52 -8.81 1.02
N ARG A 105 9.47 -9.55 0.74
CA ARG A 105 8.32 -9.08 -0.05
C ARG A 105 7.20 -8.72 0.92
N ILE A 106 6.90 -7.43 1.02
CA ILE A 106 5.85 -6.91 1.90
C ILE A 106 4.58 -6.71 1.08
N THR A 107 3.52 -7.45 1.39
CA THR A 107 2.23 -7.30 0.71
C THR A 107 1.37 -6.23 1.37
N VAL A 108 0.51 -5.58 0.59
CA VAL A 108 -0.48 -4.61 1.05
C VAL A 108 -1.82 -4.94 0.40
N GLN A 109 -2.80 -5.23 1.21
CA GLN A 109 -4.17 -5.45 0.77
C GLN A 109 -5.09 -4.54 1.56
N LEU A 110 -5.81 -3.65 0.89
CA LEU A 110 -6.89 -2.87 1.50
C LEU A 110 -8.07 -3.82 1.74
N THR A 111 -8.47 -3.96 3.00
CA THR A 111 -9.55 -4.88 3.42
C THR A 111 -10.83 -4.15 3.77
N ASP A 112 -10.73 -2.89 4.18
CA ASP A 112 -11.88 -2.04 4.48
C ASP A 112 -11.55 -0.58 4.20
N CYS A 113 -12.54 0.16 3.67
CA CYS A 113 -12.44 1.59 3.44
C CYS A 113 -13.73 2.29 3.85
N GLY A 114 -13.70 2.91 5.02
CA GLY A 114 -14.77 3.72 5.55
C GLY A 114 -14.65 5.19 5.16
N ARG A 115 -15.47 6.04 5.77
CA ARG A 115 -15.49 7.50 5.50
C ARG A 115 -14.23 8.22 5.97
N ALA A 116 -13.62 7.77 7.06
CA ALA A 116 -12.48 8.44 7.72
C ALA A 116 -11.37 7.46 8.13
N SER A 117 -11.42 6.21 7.71
CA SER A 117 -10.41 5.22 8.03
C SER A 117 -10.32 4.14 6.96
N MET A 118 -9.15 3.52 6.88
CA MET A 118 -8.85 2.36 6.04
C MET A 118 -8.22 1.27 6.89
N SER A 119 -8.51 0.01 6.58
CA SER A 119 -7.87 -1.15 7.20
C SER A 119 -7.11 -1.95 6.14
N PHE A 120 -5.93 -2.40 6.52
CA PHE A 120 -5.04 -3.15 5.64
C PHE A 120 -4.65 -4.47 6.29
N THR A 121 -4.60 -5.53 5.49
CA THR A 121 -3.87 -6.75 5.84
C THR A 121 -2.53 -6.72 5.12
N GLN A 122 -1.46 -6.97 5.84
CA GLN A 122 -0.09 -6.96 5.33
C GLN A 122 0.66 -8.20 5.78
N GLN A 123 1.57 -8.66 4.94
CA GLN A 123 2.38 -9.83 5.19
C GLN A 123 3.82 -9.57 4.76
N ALA A 124 4.77 -10.10 5.53
CA ALA A 124 6.20 -10.11 5.21
C ALA A 124 6.62 -11.54 4.83
N TRP A 125 7.12 -11.70 3.62
CA TRP A 125 7.56 -12.96 3.06
C TRP A 125 9.06 -12.92 2.73
N CYS A 126 9.78 -14.01 3.02
CA CYS A 126 11.12 -14.25 2.50
C CYS A 126 11.06 -15.49 1.62
N GLY A 127 11.18 -15.31 0.30
CA GLY A 127 10.86 -16.37 -0.65
C GLY A 127 9.44 -16.92 -0.43
N PRO A 128 9.27 -18.23 -0.25
CA PRO A 128 7.96 -18.86 -0.01
C PRO A 128 7.53 -18.79 1.48
N ARG A 129 8.39 -18.33 2.40
CA ARG A 129 8.16 -18.39 3.83
C ARG A 129 7.48 -17.12 4.34
N LEU A 130 6.32 -17.26 4.98
CA LEU A 130 5.65 -16.19 5.71
C LEU A 130 6.37 -15.97 7.05
N LEU A 131 6.81 -14.74 7.30
CA LEU A 131 7.57 -14.37 8.49
C LEU A 131 6.72 -13.62 9.52
N ALA A 132 5.89 -12.70 9.03
CA ALA A 132 4.99 -11.92 9.86
C ALA A 132 3.74 -11.52 9.07
N GLU A 133 2.64 -11.35 9.78
CA GLU A 133 1.41 -10.81 9.22
C GLU A 133 0.76 -9.84 10.20
N GLY A 134 -0.04 -8.92 9.71
CA GLY A 134 -0.72 -7.98 10.58
C GLY A 134 -1.88 -7.26 9.93
N THR A 135 -2.74 -6.73 10.80
CA THR A 135 -3.83 -5.83 10.44
C THR A 135 -3.51 -4.44 10.95
N ILE A 136 -3.54 -3.46 10.07
CA ILE A 136 -3.24 -2.08 10.39
C ILE A 136 -4.42 -1.21 10.00
N ARG A 137 -4.94 -0.44 10.96
CA ARG A 137 -5.97 0.57 10.71
C ARG A 137 -5.36 1.95 10.74
N VAL A 138 -5.63 2.75 9.71
CA VAL A 138 -5.23 4.15 9.62
C VAL A 138 -6.47 5.04 9.63
N GLY A 139 -6.40 6.12 10.38
CA GLY A 139 -7.41 7.17 10.39
C GLY A 139 -6.98 8.36 9.52
N CYS A 140 -7.93 9.01 8.87
CA CYS A 140 -7.72 10.28 8.19
C CYS A 140 -8.01 11.42 9.15
N VAL A 141 -7.05 12.32 9.34
CA VAL A 141 -7.18 13.49 10.21
C VAL A 141 -6.77 14.76 9.46
N ASP A 142 -7.26 15.88 9.94
CA ASP A 142 -6.82 17.18 9.50
C ASP A 142 -5.43 17.52 10.07
N ALA A 143 -4.50 17.94 9.22
CA ALA A 143 -3.10 18.16 9.58
C ALA A 143 -2.88 19.30 10.58
N SER A 144 -3.84 20.23 10.69
CA SER A 144 -3.74 21.40 11.58
C SER A 144 -4.39 21.15 12.92
N SER A 145 -5.63 20.62 12.90
CA SER A 145 -6.45 20.43 14.09
C SER A 145 -6.35 19.04 14.72
N TRP A 146 -5.75 18.06 14.01
CA TRP A 146 -5.66 16.64 14.39
C TRP A 146 -7.03 15.98 14.61
N ARG A 147 -8.10 16.59 14.13
CA ARG A 147 -9.45 16.04 14.25
C ARG A 147 -9.72 15.05 13.11
N PRO A 148 -10.48 13.99 13.36
CA PRO A 148 -10.92 13.07 12.31
C PRO A 148 -11.64 13.84 11.19
N ARG A 149 -11.32 13.48 9.94
CA ARG A 149 -11.95 14.04 8.74
C ARG A 149 -12.20 12.94 7.72
N ARG A 150 -13.04 13.26 6.72
CA ARG A 150 -13.28 12.35 5.60
C ARG A 150 -12.01 12.18 4.79
N ILE A 151 -11.83 10.95 4.29
CA ILE A 151 -10.82 10.63 3.29
C ILE A 151 -11.11 11.48 2.06
N PRO A 152 -10.11 12.21 1.51
CA PRO A 152 -10.28 13.01 0.31
C PRO A 152 -10.82 12.20 -0.88
N ASP A 153 -11.73 12.80 -1.65
CA ASP A 153 -12.37 12.12 -2.78
C ASP A 153 -11.35 11.66 -3.84
N LEU A 154 -10.24 12.39 -4.00
CA LEU A 154 -9.15 11.99 -4.88
C LEU A 154 -8.54 10.63 -4.47
N VAL A 155 -8.43 10.33 -3.17
CA VAL A 155 -7.94 9.04 -2.68
C VAL A 155 -8.99 7.96 -2.89
N LEU A 156 -10.27 8.26 -2.58
CA LEU A 156 -11.37 7.32 -2.78
C LEU A 156 -11.53 6.94 -4.25
N ALA A 157 -11.37 7.90 -5.17
CA ALA A 157 -11.44 7.65 -6.61
C ALA A 157 -10.33 6.70 -7.11
N LEU A 158 -9.14 6.73 -6.48
CA LEU A 158 -8.03 5.84 -6.83
C LEU A 158 -8.19 4.43 -6.27
N ILE A 159 -8.91 4.29 -5.16
CA ILE A 159 -9.17 3.01 -4.49
C ILE A 159 -10.38 2.29 -5.09
N ALA A 160 -11.34 3.05 -5.67
CA ALA A 160 -12.52 2.48 -6.28
C ALA A 160 -12.12 1.47 -7.38
N PRO A 161 -12.70 0.26 -7.40
CA PRO A 161 -12.44 -0.67 -8.49
C PRO A 161 -12.80 -0.01 -9.81
N THR A 162 -11.89 -0.07 -10.78
CA THR A 162 -12.14 0.40 -12.15
C THR A 162 -13.25 -0.51 -12.70
N SER A 163 -14.50 -0.06 -12.71
CA SER A 163 -15.59 -0.80 -13.34
C SER A 163 -15.27 -0.96 -14.83
N PRO A 164 -15.32 -2.18 -15.40
CA PRO A 164 -15.18 -2.33 -16.83
C PRO A 164 -16.32 -1.56 -17.49
N HIS A 165 -15.97 -0.66 -18.38
CA HIS A 165 -16.87 0.13 -19.20
C HIS A 165 -17.84 -0.82 -19.92
N THR A 166 -19.09 -0.86 -19.50
CA THR A 166 -20.16 -1.55 -20.21
C THR A 166 -20.33 -0.87 -21.56
N ALA A 167 -19.81 -1.53 -22.59
CA ALA A 167 -20.03 -1.10 -23.97
C ALA A 167 -21.53 -1.03 -24.24
N ALA A 168 -21.95 0.13 -24.68
CA ALA A 168 -23.31 0.47 -25.02
C ALA A 168 -23.94 -0.58 -25.95
N GLU A 169 -25.12 -1.09 -25.55
CA GLU A 169 -26.08 -1.72 -26.41
C GLU A 169 -26.36 -0.82 -27.64
N GLN A 170 -25.84 -1.21 -28.78
CA GLN A 170 -26.40 -0.75 -30.04
C GLN A 170 -27.71 -1.50 -30.27
N ARG A 171 -28.81 -0.86 -29.94
CA ARG A 171 -30.11 -1.26 -30.42
C ARG A 171 -30.17 -0.94 -31.92
N THR A 172 -30.11 -1.98 -32.72
CA THR A 172 -30.54 -1.90 -34.12
C THR A 172 -32.07 -2.09 -34.12
N ALA A 173 -32.76 -1.01 -34.44
CA ALA A 173 -34.17 -1.08 -34.80
C ALA A 173 -34.26 -1.45 -36.28
N THR A 174 -35.09 -2.44 -36.56
CA THR A 174 -35.79 -2.59 -37.86
C THR A 174 -37.20 -2.97 -37.55
#